data_7de8c2870c11cd853f5dbe42c5350d99
#
_entry.id   7de8c2870c11cd853f5dbe42c5350d99
#
_cell.length_a   1.000
_cell.length_b   1.000
_cell.length_c   1.000
_cell.angle_alpha   90.00
_cell.angle_beta   90.00
_cell.angle_gamma   90.00
#
_symmetry.space_group_name_H-M   'P 1'
#
loop_
_entity.id
_entity.type
_entity.pdbx_description
1 polymer ?
#
loop_
_entity_poly.entity_id
_entity_poly.type
_entity_poly.pdbx_seq_one_letter_code
_entity_poly.pdbx_strand_id
1 'polypeptide(L)'
;MNWALLMKLTLKSILNRKFTSGLTLFSICISVFLLLSVDTVRKEAKHSFTNTISGTDLLVGARSGSVQLLLYSVFRIGNATNNIGWDSYQKISSHKSVAWAIPISLGDSHKGYRVMGTTQDYFKHYRFADDRGLDFEQGKHFDGVYDAVIGAEIAESLGYKIGDQLTLAHGVNDTGFSRHDDKPFILTGILARTGTPVDRTIHVSLEG
;
A
#
# COMPACT_ATOMS: atom_id res chain seq x y z
N MET A 1 11.92 50.93 -36.02
CA MET A 1 10.63 50.51 -35.43
C MET A 1 10.70 50.69 -33.91
N ASN A 2 9.88 51.62 -33.35
CA ASN A 2 10.02 52.06 -31.95
C ASN A 2 9.37 51.03 -31.01
N TRP A 3 10.14 50.06 -30.52
CA TRP A 3 9.69 48.98 -29.63
C TRP A 3 8.99 49.49 -28.38
N ALA A 4 9.41 50.65 -27.84
CA ALA A 4 8.79 51.26 -26.67
C ALA A 4 7.35 51.71 -26.97
N LEU A 5 7.09 52.21 -28.18
CA LEU A 5 5.76 52.66 -28.59
C LEU A 5 4.81 51.46 -28.79
N LEU A 6 5.33 50.37 -29.38
CA LEU A 6 4.55 49.13 -29.55
C LEU A 6 4.20 48.50 -28.20
N MET A 7 5.14 48.43 -27.27
CA MET A 7 4.88 47.93 -25.90
C MET A 7 3.82 48.75 -25.16
N LYS A 8 3.90 50.08 -25.29
CA LYS A 8 2.92 50.98 -24.66
C LYS A 8 1.52 50.83 -25.24
N LEU A 9 1.41 50.63 -26.56
CA LEU A 9 0.12 50.40 -27.24
C LEU A 9 -0.48 49.05 -26.88
N THR A 10 0.36 47.98 -26.82
CA THR A 10 -0.09 46.62 -26.41
C THR A 10 -0.57 46.61 -24.97
N LEU A 11 0.17 47.26 -24.07
CA LEU A 11 -0.22 47.33 -22.65
C LEU A 11 -1.54 48.09 -22.48
N LYS A 12 -1.71 49.22 -23.19
CA LYS A 12 -2.95 49.97 -23.19
C LYS A 12 -4.13 49.18 -23.75
N SER A 13 -3.92 48.41 -24.81
CA SER A 13 -4.93 47.52 -25.39
C SER A 13 -5.37 46.42 -24.44
N ILE A 14 -4.41 45.77 -23.73
CA ILE A 14 -4.69 44.75 -22.72
C ILE A 14 -5.51 45.36 -21.55
N LEU A 15 -5.10 46.52 -21.05
CA LEU A 15 -5.79 47.21 -19.95
C LEU A 15 -7.20 47.69 -20.34
N ASN A 16 -7.41 48.04 -21.60
CA ASN A 16 -8.73 48.42 -22.09
C ASN A 16 -9.71 47.25 -22.19
N ARG A 17 -9.17 46.03 -22.37
CA ARG A 17 -9.93 44.75 -22.42
C ARG A 17 -9.66 43.89 -21.20
N LYS A 18 -9.55 44.49 -20.02
CA LYS A 18 -9.12 43.81 -18.76
C LYS A 18 -9.92 42.55 -18.43
N PHE A 19 -11.23 42.54 -18.71
CA PHE A 19 -12.07 41.37 -18.44
C PHE A 19 -11.71 40.20 -19.36
N THR A 20 -11.61 40.41 -20.67
CA THR A 20 -11.26 39.38 -21.64
C THR A 20 -9.82 38.88 -21.44
N SER A 21 -8.90 39.83 -21.22
CA SER A 21 -7.48 39.46 -20.93
C SER A 21 -7.34 38.70 -19.62
N GLY A 22 -8.09 39.08 -18.58
CA GLY A 22 -8.14 38.37 -17.31
C GLY A 22 -8.72 36.97 -17.44
N LEU A 23 -9.79 36.80 -18.22
CA LEU A 23 -10.39 35.48 -18.47
C LEU A 23 -9.43 34.55 -19.23
N THR A 24 -8.72 35.09 -20.24
CA THR A 24 -7.71 34.32 -20.98
C THR A 24 -6.56 33.89 -20.08
N LEU A 25 -6.05 34.83 -19.27
CA LEU A 25 -4.99 34.53 -18.31
C LEU A 25 -5.44 33.44 -17.33
N PHE A 26 -6.65 33.57 -16.78
CA PHE A 26 -7.21 32.59 -15.85
C PHE A 26 -7.37 31.21 -16.48
N SER A 27 -7.84 31.16 -17.75
CA SER A 27 -7.94 29.89 -18.49
C SER A 27 -6.57 29.22 -18.68
N ILE A 28 -5.55 30.00 -19.04
CA ILE A 28 -4.17 29.50 -19.18
C ILE A 28 -3.64 29.00 -17.83
N CYS A 29 -3.85 29.77 -16.75
CA CYS A 29 -3.42 29.37 -15.41
C CYS A 29 -4.07 28.05 -14.96
N ILE A 30 -5.39 27.89 -15.18
CA ILE A 30 -6.09 26.63 -14.87
C ILE A 30 -5.52 25.49 -15.70
N SER A 31 -5.30 25.69 -17.00
CA SER A 31 -4.76 24.64 -17.88
C SER A 31 -3.38 24.19 -17.45
N VAL A 32 -2.48 25.14 -17.13
CA VAL A 32 -1.13 24.84 -16.63
C VAL A 32 -1.19 24.17 -15.25
N PHE A 33 -2.06 24.65 -14.36
CA PHE A 33 -2.25 24.06 -13.04
C PHE A 33 -2.72 22.61 -13.14
N LEU A 34 -3.72 22.32 -13.99
CA LEU A 34 -4.21 20.95 -14.20
C LEU A 34 -3.13 20.05 -14.78
N LEU A 35 -2.38 20.55 -15.77
CA LEU A 35 -1.28 19.77 -16.37
C LEU A 35 -0.21 19.39 -15.33
N LEU A 36 0.24 20.36 -14.54
CA LEU A 36 1.24 20.13 -13.49
C LEU A 36 0.70 19.22 -12.38
N SER A 37 -0.57 19.40 -12.00
CA SER A 37 -1.21 18.55 -10.98
C SER A 37 -1.28 17.08 -11.42
N VAL A 38 -1.68 16.82 -12.67
CA VAL A 38 -1.75 15.47 -13.22
C VAL A 38 -0.35 14.84 -13.30
N ASP A 39 0.65 15.60 -13.75
CA ASP A 39 2.04 15.10 -13.83
C ASP A 39 2.60 14.78 -12.44
N THR A 40 2.35 15.64 -11.46
CA THR A 40 2.76 15.40 -10.05
C THR A 40 2.08 14.15 -9.49
N VAL A 41 0.75 14.04 -9.61
CA VAL A 41 0.01 12.87 -9.13
C VAL A 41 0.52 11.58 -9.80
N ARG A 42 0.78 11.63 -11.11
CA ARG A 42 1.32 10.48 -11.83
C ARG A 42 2.70 10.06 -11.34
N LYS A 43 3.59 11.03 -11.10
CA LYS A 43 4.94 10.77 -10.57
C LYS A 43 4.89 10.20 -9.16
N GLU A 44 4.11 10.80 -8.28
CA GLU A 44 3.93 10.33 -6.90
C GLU A 44 3.29 8.94 -6.85
N ALA A 45 2.29 8.67 -7.68
CA ALA A 45 1.69 7.34 -7.77
C ALA A 45 2.71 6.29 -8.23
N LYS A 46 3.52 6.60 -9.25
CA LYS A 46 4.59 5.70 -9.71
C LYS A 46 5.66 5.49 -8.65
N HIS A 47 6.08 6.55 -7.98
CA HIS A 47 7.08 6.49 -6.90
C HIS A 47 6.55 5.68 -5.70
N SER A 48 5.32 5.93 -5.29
CA SER A 48 4.66 5.17 -4.23
C SER A 48 4.56 3.68 -4.57
N PHE A 49 4.28 3.35 -5.83
CA PHE A 49 4.23 1.96 -6.29
C PHE A 49 5.61 1.28 -6.22
N THR A 50 6.63 1.90 -6.81
CA THR A 50 8.00 1.35 -6.79
C THR A 50 8.58 1.29 -5.37
N ASN A 51 8.16 2.21 -4.49
CA ASN A 51 8.58 2.18 -3.10
C ASN A 51 7.87 1.11 -2.27
N THR A 52 6.64 0.73 -2.63
CA THR A 52 5.86 -0.24 -1.85
C THR A 52 6.33 -1.66 -2.09
N ILE A 53 6.75 -2.00 -3.30
CA ILE A 53 7.24 -3.34 -3.65
C ILE A 53 8.43 -3.23 -4.59
N SER A 54 9.54 -3.82 -4.20
CA SER A 54 10.80 -3.86 -4.94
C SER A 54 11.25 -5.31 -5.10
N GLY A 55 12.04 -5.63 -6.12
CA GLY A 55 12.61 -6.97 -6.29
C GLY A 55 11.59 -8.11 -6.52
N THR A 56 10.34 -7.79 -6.85
CA THR A 56 9.29 -8.79 -7.16
C THR A 56 8.97 -8.74 -8.64
N ASP A 57 9.22 -9.84 -9.35
CA ASP A 57 9.01 -9.91 -10.80
C ASP A 57 7.55 -10.12 -11.19
N LEU A 58 6.77 -10.82 -10.35
CA LEU A 58 5.43 -11.26 -10.72
C LEU A 58 4.49 -11.30 -9.51
N LEU A 59 3.28 -10.76 -9.69
CA LEU A 59 2.14 -10.94 -8.80
C LEU A 59 1.14 -11.90 -9.46
N VAL A 60 0.83 -13.00 -8.78
CA VAL A 60 -0.13 -14.01 -9.27
C VAL A 60 -1.36 -14.00 -8.38
N GLY A 61 -2.52 -13.88 -8.97
CA GLY A 61 -3.80 -13.87 -8.27
C GLY A 61 -4.88 -14.59 -9.06
N ALA A 62 -6.05 -14.81 -8.45
CA ALA A 62 -7.23 -15.30 -9.17
C ALA A 62 -7.63 -14.31 -10.26
N ARG A 63 -8.41 -14.79 -11.25
CA ARG A 63 -8.88 -13.95 -12.37
C ARG A 63 -9.63 -12.73 -11.84
N SER A 64 -8.99 -11.58 -11.92
CA SER A 64 -9.50 -10.25 -11.60
C SER A 64 -8.82 -9.22 -12.51
N GLY A 65 -9.21 -7.97 -12.43
CA GLY A 65 -8.47 -6.91 -13.11
C GLY A 65 -7.06 -6.76 -12.53
N SER A 66 -6.04 -6.51 -13.37
CA SER A 66 -4.66 -6.31 -12.93
C SER A 66 -4.52 -5.18 -11.91
N VAL A 67 -5.28 -4.09 -12.07
CA VAL A 67 -5.33 -2.98 -11.12
C VAL A 67 -5.92 -3.42 -9.78
N GLN A 68 -6.98 -4.22 -9.80
CA GLN A 68 -7.61 -4.73 -8.58
C GLN A 68 -6.69 -5.67 -7.81
N LEU A 69 -6.01 -6.58 -8.52
CA LEU A 69 -5.01 -7.46 -7.92
C LEU A 69 -3.91 -6.65 -7.23
N LEU A 70 -3.41 -5.63 -7.91
CA LEU A 70 -2.38 -4.74 -7.39
C LEU A 70 -2.86 -3.96 -6.16
N LEU A 71 -4.02 -3.31 -6.22
CA LEU A 71 -4.59 -2.54 -5.11
C LEU A 71 -4.77 -3.43 -3.87
N TYR A 72 -5.24 -4.65 -4.06
CA TYR A 72 -5.49 -5.58 -2.98
C TYR A 72 -4.20 -6.17 -2.40
N SER A 73 -3.33 -6.75 -3.24
CA SER A 73 -2.13 -7.47 -2.77
C SER A 73 -1.01 -6.56 -2.29
N VAL A 74 -0.84 -5.38 -2.91
CA VAL A 74 0.26 -4.45 -2.60
C VAL A 74 -0.20 -3.34 -1.65
N PHE A 75 -1.29 -2.66 -2.02
CA PHE A 75 -1.76 -1.49 -1.25
C PHE A 75 -2.75 -1.82 -0.13
N ARG A 76 -3.19 -3.07 -0.02
CA ARG A 76 -4.18 -3.52 0.99
C ARG A 76 -5.53 -2.82 0.87
N ILE A 77 -5.89 -2.36 -0.34
CA ILE A 77 -7.13 -1.62 -0.63
C ILE A 77 -8.13 -2.54 -1.33
N GLY A 78 -9.39 -2.50 -0.88
CA GLY A 78 -10.48 -3.31 -1.44
C GLY A 78 -10.56 -4.72 -0.84
N ASN A 79 -11.33 -5.59 -1.47
CA ASN A 79 -11.53 -6.98 -1.07
C ASN A 79 -11.22 -7.92 -2.23
N ALA A 80 -10.76 -9.13 -1.92
CA ALA A 80 -10.59 -10.16 -2.95
C ALA A 80 -11.96 -10.60 -3.45
N THR A 81 -12.09 -10.69 -4.78
CA THR A 81 -13.28 -11.27 -5.42
C THR A 81 -13.17 -12.79 -5.55
N ASN A 82 -11.95 -13.30 -5.68
CA ASN A 82 -11.64 -14.72 -5.80
C ASN A 82 -10.25 -15.00 -5.19
N ASN A 83 -10.03 -16.23 -4.76
CA ASN A 83 -8.77 -16.71 -4.20
C ASN A 83 -8.10 -17.72 -5.15
N ILE A 84 -6.79 -17.88 -5.02
CA ILE A 84 -6.02 -18.98 -5.62
C ILE A 84 -6.10 -20.18 -4.68
N GLY A 85 -6.37 -21.38 -5.23
CA GLY A 85 -6.29 -22.61 -4.44
C GLY A 85 -4.84 -22.95 -4.06
N TRP A 86 -4.68 -23.57 -2.89
CA TRP A 86 -3.38 -23.97 -2.36
C TRP A 86 -2.56 -24.85 -3.32
N ASP A 87 -3.22 -25.78 -4.03
CA ASP A 87 -2.58 -26.60 -5.06
C ASP A 87 -1.96 -25.80 -6.19
N SER A 88 -2.62 -24.68 -6.57
CA SER A 88 -2.10 -23.79 -7.60
C SER A 88 -0.87 -23.02 -7.09
N TYR A 89 -0.89 -22.56 -5.84
CA TYR A 89 0.28 -21.96 -5.19
C TYR A 89 1.45 -22.95 -5.17
N GLN A 90 1.23 -24.20 -4.73
CA GLN A 90 2.28 -25.22 -4.67
C GLN A 90 2.89 -25.51 -6.05
N LYS A 91 2.07 -25.60 -7.10
CA LYS A 91 2.57 -25.81 -8.47
C LYS A 91 3.42 -24.64 -8.97
N ILE A 92 3.05 -23.41 -8.62
CA ILE A 92 3.80 -22.22 -9.01
C ILE A 92 5.09 -22.13 -8.23
N SER A 93 5.04 -22.26 -6.90
CA SER A 93 6.21 -22.14 -6.02
C SER A 93 7.26 -23.21 -6.26
N SER A 94 6.85 -24.41 -6.68
CA SER A 94 7.76 -25.52 -7.00
C SER A 94 8.33 -25.48 -8.42
N HIS A 95 7.93 -24.50 -9.25
CA HIS A 95 8.42 -24.44 -10.62
C HIS A 95 9.90 -24.04 -10.67
N LYS A 96 10.70 -24.73 -11.50
CA LYS A 96 12.16 -24.56 -11.61
C LYS A 96 12.65 -23.12 -11.91
N SER A 97 11.81 -22.28 -12.46
CA SER A 97 12.11 -20.88 -12.76
C SER A 97 11.69 -19.92 -11.66
N VAL A 98 11.13 -20.39 -10.56
CA VAL A 98 10.71 -19.60 -9.40
C VAL A 98 11.76 -19.73 -8.32
N ALA A 99 12.42 -18.64 -7.98
CA ALA A 99 13.43 -18.62 -6.93
C ALA A 99 12.77 -18.61 -5.54
N TRP A 100 11.68 -17.88 -5.39
CA TRP A 100 10.87 -17.84 -4.19
C TRP A 100 9.43 -17.37 -4.53
N ALA A 101 8.51 -17.74 -3.68
CA ALA A 101 7.12 -17.31 -3.76
C ALA A 101 6.57 -17.06 -2.36
N ILE A 102 5.92 -15.92 -2.17
CA ILE A 102 5.32 -15.53 -0.89
C ILE A 102 3.80 -15.62 -1.05
N PRO A 103 3.13 -16.53 -0.32
CA PRO A 103 1.68 -16.56 -0.30
C PRO A 103 1.14 -15.40 0.55
N ILE A 104 0.05 -14.79 0.09
CA ILE A 104 -0.65 -13.71 0.78
C ILE A 104 -2.13 -14.04 0.84
N SER A 105 -2.66 -14.14 2.05
CA SER A 105 -4.11 -14.24 2.34
C SER A 105 -4.55 -12.99 3.09
N LEU A 106 -5.59 -12.34 2.61
CA LEU A 106 -6.16 -11.15 3.19
C LEU A 106 -7.67 -11.36 3.35
N GLY A 107 -8.20 -11.26 4.54
CA GLY A 107 -9.63 -11.49 4.79
C GLY A 107 -10.07 -10.98 6.13
N ASP A 108 -9.18 -11.04 7.10
CA ASP A 108 -9.46 -10.69 8.47
C ASP A 108 -9.01 -9.26 8.81
N SER A 109 -9.48 -8.81 9.96
CA SER A 109 -9.13 -7.50 10.50
C SER A 109 -9.01 -7.54 12.02
N HIS A 110 -8.32 -6.54 12.56
CA HIS A 110 -8.27 -6.25 13.98
C HIS A 110 -8.34 -4.74 14.19
N LYS A 111 -9.36 -4.27 14.89
CA LYS A 111 -9.58 -2.83 15.17
C LYS A 111 -9.46 -1.93 13.93
N GLY A 112 -9.95 -2.41 12.77
CA GLY A 112 -9.91 -1.68 11.51
C GLY A 112 -8.61 -1.82 10.71
N TYR A 113 -7.60 -2.48 11.23
CA TYR A 113 -6.38 -2.83 10.51
C TYR A 113 -6.52 -4.18 9.83
N ARG A 114 -5.93 -4.30 8.63
CA ARG A 114 -5.97 -5.55 7.89
C ARG A 114 -5.01 -6.59 8.48
N VAL A 115 -5.49 -7.83 8.50
CA VAL A 115 -4.67 -9.00 8.82
C VAL A 115 -4.25 -9.68 7.52
N MET A 116 -2.99 -10.07 7.46
CA MET A 116 -2.37 -10.77 6.34
C MET A 116 -1.78 -12.09 6.82
N GLY A 117 -2.37 -13.18 6.38
CA GLY A 117 -1.77 -14.51 6.50
C GLY A 117 -0.65 -14.69 5.47
N THR A 118 0.53 -15.10 5.91
CA THR A 118 1.71 -15.31 5.07
C THR A 118 2.67 -16.30 5.71
N THR A 119 3.87 -16.48 5.12
CA THR A 119 4.95 -17.30 5.65
C THR A 119 6.12 -16.44 6.13
N GLN A 120 7.08 -17.04 6.85
CA GLN A 120 8.31 -16.34 7.27
C GLN A 120 9.13 -15.81 6.08
N ASP A 121 8.97 -16.39 4.90
CA ASP A 121 9.63 -15.93 3.68
C ASP A 121 9.23 -14.49 3.31
N TYR A 122 8.07 -14.01 3.79
CA TYR A 122 7.69 -12.62 3.64
C TYR A 122 8.74 -11.68 4.25
N PHE A 123 9.17 -11.91 5.47
CA PHE A 123 10.16 -11.06 6.15
C PHE A 123 11.55 -11.20 5.53
N LYS A 124 11.84 -12.34 4.93
CA LYS A 124 13.12 -12.62 4.28
C LYS A 124 13.24 -11.99 2.89
N HIS A 125 12.19 -12.06 2.08
CA HIS A 125 12.25 -11.73 0.66
C HIS A 125 11.52 -10.44 0.28
N TYR A 126 10.58 -9.97 1.10
CA TYR A 126 9.92 -8.70 0.81
C TYR A 126 10.92 -7.55 0.84
N ARG A 127 10.84 -6.72 -0.21
CA ARG A 127 11.68 -5.54 -0.37
C ARG A 127 10.81 -4.33 -0.70
N PHE A 128 11.23 -3.16 -0.23
CA PHE A 128 10.56 -1.89 -0.47
C PHE A 128 11.60 -0.79 -0.73
N ALA A 129 11.18 0.32 -1.30
CA ALA A 129 12.05 1.41 -1.72
C ALA A 129 13.27 0.84 -2.49
N ASP A 130 14.43 1.40 -2.37
CA ASP A 130 15.66 0.98 -3.06
C ASP A 130 16.18 -0.40 -2.56
N ASP A 131 15.35 -1.44 -2.66
CA ASP A 131 15.65 -2.84 -2.29
C ASP A 131 15.93 -3.08 -0.80
N ARG A 132 15.34 -2.27 0.08
CA ARG A 132 15.45 -2.43 1.53
C ARG A 132 14.60 -3.59 2.04
N GLY A 133 15.15 -4.42 2.94
CA GLY A 133 14.42 -5.46 3.64
C GLY A 133 13.54 -4.92 4.77
N LEU A 134 12.73 -5.81 5.36
CA LEU A 134 11.99 -5.51 6.57
C LEU A 134 12.89 -5.69 7.80
N ASP A 135 13.01 -4.65 8.60
CA ASP A 135 13.70 -4.70 9.89
C ASP A 135 12.68 -4.74 11.03
N PHE A 136 13.08 -5.34 12.16
CA PHE A 136 12.29 -5.36 13.37
C PHE A 136 12.77 -4.25 14.30
N GLU A 137 11.84 -3.40 14.74
CA GLU A 137 12.13 -2.45 15.81
C GLU A 137 12.18 -3.15 17.18
N GLN A 138 11.27 -4.14 17.37
CA GLN A 138 11.24 -4.95 18.57
C GLN A 138 10.85 -6.40 18.23
N GLY A 139 11.38 -7.35 18.98
CA GLY A 139 11.04 -8.77 18.82
C GLY A 139 11.60 -9.41 17.57
N LYS A 140 10.86 -10.35 16.99
CA LYS A 140 11.24 -11.15 15.82
C LYS A 140 10.02 -11.57 15.00
N HIS A 141 10.25 -12.23 13.85
CA HIS A 141 9.19 -12.84 13.07
C HIS A 141 8.44 -13.91 13.88
N PHE A 142 7.25 -14.29 13.42
CA PHE A 142 6.48 -15.36 14.03
C PHE A 142 7.16 -16.72 13.78
N ASP A 143 7.15 -17.57 14.81
CA ASP A 143 7.62 -18.97 14.76
C ASP A 143 6.47 -19.94 15.05
N GLY A 144 5.52 -19.54 15.90
CA GLY A 144 4.33 -20.29 16.24
C GLY A 144 3.15 -19.96 15.32
N VAL A 145 2.18 -20.88 15.28
CA VAL A 145 0.94 -20.74 14.48
C VAL A 145 0.13 -19.51 14.89
N TYR A 146 0.07 -19.24 16.20
CA TYR A 146 -0.67 -18.11 16.78
C TYR A 146 0.22 -16.92 17.16
N ASP A 147 1.35 -16.77 16.51
CA ASP A 147 2.20 -15.60 16.63
C ASP A 147 1.78 -14.53 15.62
N ALA A 148 1.92 -13.27 16.01
CA ALA A 148 1.65 -12.12 15.17
C ALA A 148 2.81 -11.13 15.13
N VAL A 149 2.97 -10.47 13.99
CA VAL A 149 3.87 -9.34 13.79
C VAL A 149 3.07 -8.15 13.30
N ILE A 150 3.26 -6.98 13.87
CA ILE A 150 2.53 -5.76 13.47
C ILE A 150 3.45 -4.72 12.85
N GLY A 151 2.88 -3.89 11.98
CA GLY A 151 3.57 -2.72 11.45
C GLY A 151 3.68 -1.58 12.46
N ALA A 152 4.62 -0.68 12.25
CA ALA A 152 4.96 0.43 13.16
C ALA A 152 3.76 1.33 13.50
N GLU A 153 2.91 1.68 12.53
CA GLU A 153 1.76 2.55 12.76
C GLU A 153 0.72 1.92 13.71
N ILE A 154 0.55 0.58 13.63
CA ILE A 154 -0.36 -0.15 14.52
C ILE A 154 0.16 -0.12 15.96
N ALA A 155 1.46 -0.36 16.14
CA ALA A 155 2.09 -0.32 17.45
C ALA A 155 1.93 1.06 18.10
N GLU A 156 2.19 2.13 17.36
CA GLU A 156 2.03 3.51 17.84
C GLU A 156 0.57 3.86 18.14
N SER A 157 -0.35 3.54 17.21
CA SER A 157 -1.76 3.95 17.31
C SER A 157 -2.53 3.22 18.40
N LEU A 158 -2.23 1.94 18.62
CA LEU A 158 -2.94 1.07 19.57
C LEU A 158 -2.15 0.82 20.86
N GLY A 159 -0.88 1.27 20.93
CA GLY A 159 -0.02 1.15 22.11
C GLY A 159 0.40 -0.28 22.43
N TYR A 160 0.44 -1.18 21.43
CA TYR A 160 0.80 -2.58 21.61
C TYR A 160 2.27 -2.80 21.93
N LYS A 161 2.53 -3.83 22.73
CA LYS A 161 3.86 -4.27 23.14
C LYS A 161 4.03 -5.77 22.88
N ILE A 162 5.26 -6.22 22.76
CA ILE A 162 5.59 -7.64 22.63
C ILE A 162 4.97 -8.43 23.79
N GLY A 163 4.28 -9.53 23.47
CA GLY A 163 3.54 -10.37 24.40
C GLY A 163 2.06 -10.03 24.54
N ASP A 164 1.58 -8.92 23.98
CA ASP A 164 0.15 -8.58 23.98
C ASP A 164 -0.65 -9.56 23.11
N GLN A 165 -1.92 -9.70 23.43
CA GLN A 165 -2.84 -10.59 22.71
C GLN A 165 -3.67 -9.79 21.70
N LEU A 166 -3.83 -10.36 20.50
CA LEU A 166 -4.67 -9.83 19.42
C LEU A 166 -5.77 -10.83 19.07
N THR A 167 -7.02 -10.39 19.12
CA THR A 167 -8.17 -11.17 18.66
C THR A 167 -8.54 -10.72 17.26
N LEU A 168 -8.60 -11.65 16.32
CA LEU A 168 -8.95 -11.36 14.92
C LEU A 168 -10.47 -11.46 14.70
N ALA A 169 -10.96 -10.69 13.73
CA ALA A 169 -12.35 -10.72 13.29
C ALA A 169 -12.43 -10.91 11.78
N HIS A 170 -13.37 -11.71 11.31
CA HIS A 170 -13.60 -11.88 9.88
C HIS A 170 -14.19 -10.61 9.25
N GLY A 171 -13.56 -10.14 8.17
CA GLY A 171 -13.97 -8.94 7.45
C GLY A 171 -13.45 -7.63 8.06
N VAL A 172 -13.73 -6.51 7.39
CA VAL A 172 -13.22 -5.18 7.79
C VAL A 172 -14.13 -4.53 8.84
N ASN A 173 -15.39 -4.97 8.93
CA ASN A 173 -16.37 -4.45 9.88
C ASN A 173 -16.53 -5.42 11.06
N ASP A 174 -16.10 -5.00 12.23
CA ASP A 174 -16.29 -5.73 13.49
C ASP A 174 -17.79 -5.75 13.87
N THR A 175 -18.52 -6.73 13.36
CA THR A 175 -19.95 -6.92 13.66
C THR A 175 -20.18 -7.79 14.91
N GLY A 176 -19.14 -8.09 15.68
CA GLY A 176 -19.25 -8.79 16.97
C GLY A 176 -19.57 -10.30 16.90
N PHE A 177 -20.06 -10.80 15.77
CA PHE A 177 -20.47 -12.21 15.60
C PHE A 177 -19.39 -13.12 15.00
N SER A 178 -18.23 -12.58 14.64
CA SER A 178 -17.15 -13.31 13.94
C SER A 178 -15.77 -13.13 14.59
N ARG A 179 -15.74 -13.01 15.91
CA ARG A 179 -14.47 -12.93 16.66
C ARG A 179 -13.98 -14.32 17.02
N HIS A 180 -12.69 -14.55 16.86
CA HIS A 180 -12.00 -15.74 17.37
C HIS A 180 -11.45 -15.47 18.78
N ASP A 181 -12.35 -15.25 19.75
CA ASP A 181 -11.96 -14.97 21.14
C ASP A 181 -11.35 -16.20 21.85
N ASP A 182 -11.52 -17.38 21.27
CA ASP A 182 -11.00 -18.66 21.78
C ASP A 182 -9.52 -18.93 21.41
N LYS A 183 -8.96 -18.19 20.44
CA LYS A 183 -7.58 -18.37 19.95
C LYS A 183 -6.88 -17.04 19.67
N PRO A 184 -6.49 -16.30 20.72
CA PRO A 184 -5.79 -15.03 20.53
C PRO A 184 -4.38 -15.27 19.96
N PHE A 185 -3.95 -14.38 19.07
CA PHE A 185 -2.60 -14.32 18.58
C PHE A 185 -1.70 -13.56 19.58
N ILE A 186 -0.47 -14.00 19.75
CA ILE A 186 0.54 -13.36 20.62
C ILE A 186 1.44 -12.48 19.76
N LEU A 187 1.61 -11.24 20.15
CA LEU A 187 2.51 -10.31 19.46
C LEU A 187 3.96 -10.66 19.73
N THR A 188 4.69 -11.10 18.69
CA THR A 188 6.10 -11.52 18.78
C THR A 188 7.05 -10.52 18.13
N GLY A 189 6.57 -9.64 17.26
CA GLY A 189 7.40 -8.67 16.56
C GLY A 189 6.68 -7.39 16.18
N ILE A 190 7.42 -6.29 16.20
CA ILE A 190 7.01 -4.97 15.69
C ILE A 190 8.02 -4.59 14.61
N LEU A 191 7.52 -4.34 13.41
CA LEU A 191 8.37 -3.91 12.28
C LEU A 191 8.77 -2.45 12.43
N ALA A 192 9.97 -2.12 12.00
CA ALA A 192 10.41 -0.75 11.83
C ALA A 192 9.59 -0.05 10.75
N ARG A 193 9.43 1.27 10.85
CA ARG A 193 8.64 2.07 9.92
C ARG A 193 9.18 1.99 8.49
N THR A 194 8.32 1.66 7.56
CA THR A 194 8.66 1.50 6.14
C THR A 194 8.14 2.64 5.26
N GLY A 195 7.09 3.34 5.68
CA GLY A 195 6.35 4.30 4.86
C GLY A 195 5.48 3.62 3.79
N THR A 196 5.20 2.34 3.94
CA THR A 196 4.39 1.53 3.02
C THR A 196 3.16 0.97 3.73
N PRO A 197 2.23 0.31 3.04
CA PRO A 197 1.09 -0.36 3.67
C PRO A 197 1.46 -1.43 4.71
N VAL A 198 2.70 -1.89 4.74
CA VAL A 198 3.23 -2.79 5.77
C VAL A 198 3.07 -2.19 7.18
N ASP A 199 3.26 -0.88 7.32
CA ASP A 199 3.13 -0.18 8.60
C ASP A 199 1.73 -0.30 9.23
N ARG A 200 0.71 -0.58 8.39
CA ARG A 200 -0.71 -0.72 8.76
C ARG A 200 -1.23 -2.14 8.64
N THR A 201 -0.35 -3.13 8.57
CA THR A 201 -0.72 -4.54 8.39
C THR A 201 -0.31 -5.36 9.60
N ILE A 202 -1.20 -6.27 10.01
CA ILE A 202 -0.91 -7.33 10.98
C ILE A 202 -0.55 -8.58 10.18
N HIS A 203 0.58 -9.16 10.46
CA HIS A 203 1.09 -10.35 9.79
C HIS A 203 0.95 -11.56 10.71
N VAL A 204 0.33 -12.63 10.22
CA VAL A 204 0.16 -13.89 10.95
C VAL A 204 0.57 -15.06 10.08
N SER A 205 0.80 -16.22 10.70
CA SER A 205 1.01 -17.46 9.95
C SER A 205 -0.24 -17.82 9.15
N LEU A 206 -0.06 -18.39 7.94
CA LEU A 206 -1.16 -18.95 7.15
C LEU A 206 -1.85 -20.13 7.79
N GLU A 207 -1.21 -20.77 8.78
CA GLU A 207 -1.73 -21.93 9.49
C GLU A 207 -2.59 -21.53 10.71
N GLY A 208 -2.60 -20.24 11.08
CA GLY A 208 -3.25 -19.67 12.27
C GLY A 208 -4.75 -19.35 12.14
#